data_a892eddf43af15d37988fa8dd0d0c9a9
#
_entry.id   a892eddf43af15d37988fa8dd0d0c9a9
#
_cell.length_a   1.000
_cell.length_b   1.000
_cell.length_c   1.000
_cell.angle_alpha   90.00
_cell.angle_beta   90.00
_cell.angle_gamma   90.00
#
_symmetry.space_group_name_H-M   'P 1'
#
loop_
_entity.id
_entity.type
_entity.pdbx_description
1 polymer ?
#
loop_
_entity_poly.entity_id
_entity_poly.type
_entity_poly.pdbx_seq_one_letter_code
_entity_poly.pdbx_strand_id
1 'polypeptide(L)'
;MREAYATQADSFALKLRWISVQCYEIIFPGGKTLVTDPFYLDKKQFQGIAEEDLTPNQKIEKNIYAQSGFSVDQFTGADYILLNHVHGDHCNLIGELWNRFYGRILVPADCAEEVAKVFDIPYAAIYPLYPGNTYYFEDFTLKVYPGAHDNRSFREGVFQRPSDSRTLYDGSEGFGLPCPCRLGPLGSMFNFNYIIETKNNYRIDFSAGRDYEEHCHHVQNEKPNLMLRHRIRSYSPETFADMIEQMGAQLALPLHHNNAQASGEDLNAYFNQVNEILRRRGNPARAFNPKPYHWYQIHTSIVSE
;
A
#
# COMPACT_ATOMS: atom_id res chain seq x y z
N MET A 1 -9.01 11.09 -49.82
CA MET A 1 -9.37 10.39 -48.58
C MET A 1 -8.07 10.01 -47.89
N ARG A 2 -7.67 10.73 -46.87
CA ARG A 2 -6.60 10.33 -45.97
C ARG A 2 -7.23 9.44 -44.92
N GLU A 3 -6.98 8.16 -44.97
CA GLU A 3 -7.29 7.28 -43.84
C GLU A 3 -6.52 7.80 -42.64
N ALA A 4 -7.28 8.26 -41.65
CA ALA A 4 -6.74 8.52 -40.34
C ALA A 4 -6.36 7.16 -39.75
N TYR A 5 -5.10 6.82 -39.81
CA TYR A 5 -4.52 5.81 -38.94
C TYR A 5 -4.67 6.41 -37.51
N ALA A 6 -5.77 6.08 -36.85
CA ALA A 6 -5.82 6.12 -35.43
C ALA A 6 -4.77 5.09 -34.95
N THR A 7 -3.54 5.52 -34.79
CA THR A 7 -2.64 4.84 -33.90
C THR A 7 -3.38 4.84 -32.57
N GLN A 8 -3.87 3.69 -32.17
CA GLN A 8 -4.19 3.38 -30.80
C GLN A 8 -2.86 3.51 -30.05
N ALA A 9 -2.46 4.77 -29.80
CA ALA A 9 -1.43 5.06 -28.82
C ALA A 9 -1.98 4.42 -27.56
N ASP A 10 -1.28 3.42 -27.05
CA ASP A 10 -1.68 2.64 -25.91
C ASP A 10 -2.08 3.58 -24.80
N SER A 11 -3.39 3.76 -24.62
CA SER A 11 -3.95 4.53 -23.51
C SER A 11 -3.73 3.83 -22.17
N PHE A 12 -2.98 2.72 -22.18
CA PHE A 12 -2.66 1.90 -21.06
C PHE A 12 -1.73 2.65 -20.09
N ALA A 13 -2.24 2.98 -18.93
CA ALA A 13 -1.47 3.63 -17.87
C ALA A 13 -0.76 2.62 -16.97
N LEU A 14 -1.49 1.60 -16.51
CA LEU A 14 -0.97 0.50 -15.69
C LEU A 14 -2.00 -0.61 -15.52
N LYS A 15 -1.55 -1.78 -15.03
CA LYS A 15 -2.40 -2.81 -14.43
C LYS A 15 -2.13 -2.85 -12.95
N LEU A 16 -3.17 -3.10 -12.16
CA LEU A 16 -3.00 -3.32 -10.73
C LEU A 16 -3.98 -4.37 -10.22
N ARG A 17 -3.60 -5.03 -9.15
CA ARG A 17 -4.50 -5.86 -8.34
C ARG A 17 -4.21 -5.68 -6.86
N TRP A 18 -5.25 -5.78 -6.06
CA TRP A 18 -5.14 -5.84 -4.62
C TRP A 18 -4.90 -7.28 -4.17
N ILE A 19 -3.90 -7.49 -3.31
CA ILE A 19 -3.58 -8.79 -2.74
C ILE A 19 -4.13 -8.90 -1.33
N SER A 20 -3.71 -7.99 -0.45
CA SER A 20 -4.14 -7.96 0.95
C SER A 20 -3.76 -6.62 1.59
N VAL A 21 -4.41 -6.25 2.65
CA VAL A 21 -4.14 -5.06 3.50
C VAL A 21 -3.70 -3.84 2.66
N GLN A 22 -2.39 -3.57 2.53
CA GLN A 22 -1.82 -2.50 1.69
C GLN A 22 -1.06 -3.05 0.47
N CYS A 23 -1.05 -4.38 0.31
CA CYS A 23 -0.31 -5.02 -0.75
C CYS A 23 -1.06 -4.91 -2.07
N TYR A 24 -0.53 -4.11 -2.97
CA TYR A 24 -0.91 -4.06 -4.37
C TYR A 24 0.24 -4.55 -5.24
N GLU A 25 -0.09 -5.29 -6.28
CA GLU A 25 0.83 -5.58 -7.38
C GLU A 25 0.47 -4.69 -8.57
N ILE A 26 1.45 -3.95 -9.06
CA ILE A 26 1.30 -2.96 -10.14
C ILE A 26 2.22 -3.36 -11.28
N ILE A 27 1.71 -3.41 -12.50
CA ILE A 27 2.48 -3.62 -13.72
C ILE A 27 2.47 -2.33 -14.52
N PHE A 28 3.65 -1.77 -14.74
CA PHE A 28 3.83 -0.57 -15.56
C PHE A 28 3.76 -0.89 -17.06
N PRO A 29 3.55 0.12 -17.92
CA PRO A 29 3.51 -0.07 -19.37
C PRO A 29 4.78 -0.70 -19.96
N GLY A 30 5.94 -0.44 -19.37
CA GLY A 30 7.23 -1.04 -19.75
C GLY A 30 7.39 -2.50 -19.35
N GLY A 31 6.44 -3.05 -18.56
CA GLY A 31 6.44 -4.45 -18.13
C GLY A 31 7.07 -4.69 -16.77
N LYS A 32 7.72 -3.68 -16.17
CA LYS A 32 8.23 -3.78 -14.79
C LYS A 32 7.10 -3.85 -13.79
N THR A 33 7.37 -4.56 -12.70
CA THR A 33 6.41 -4.81 -11.63
C THR A 33 6.84 -4.13 -10.32
N LEU A 34 5.87 -3.55 -9.63
CA LEU A 34 6.02 -2.99 -8.30
C LEU A 34 5.05 -3.68 -7.35
N VAL A 35 5.56 -4.16 -6.22
CA VAL A 35 4.73 -4.67 -5.12
C VAL A 35 4.83 -3.68 -3.96
N THR A 36 3.69 -3.17 -3.49
CA THR A 36 3.63 -2.27 -2.34
C THR A 36 3.38 -3.04 -1.06
N ASP A 37 4.05 -2.68 0.02
CA ASP A 37 3.85 -3.22 1.37
C ASP A 37 3.47 -4.71 1.37
N PRO A 38 4.39 -5.61 0.97
CA PRO A 38 4.09 -7.01 0.70
C PRO A 38 3.73 -7.77 1.96
N PHE A 39 2.46 -7.99 2.14
CA PHE A 39 1.90 -8.74 3.25
C PHE A 39 0.91 -9.79 2.77
N TYR A 40 1.02 -10.97 3.33
CA TYR A 40 0.04 -12.04 3.14
C TYR A 40 0.20 -13.13 4.19
N LEU A 41 -0.90 -13.72 4.62
CA LEU A 41 -0.92 -14.85 5.54
C LEU A 41 -1.53 -16.07 4.83
N ASP A 42 -0.73 -17.08 4.57
CA ASP A 42 -1.20 -18.33 3.98
C ASP A 42 -1.66 -19.34 5.05
N LYS A 43 -2.24 -20.46 4.61
CA LYS A 43 -2.70 -21.52 5.52
C LYS A 43 -1.60 -22.10 6.40
N LYS A 44 -0.36 -22.10 5.93
CA LYS A 44 0.76 -22.73 6.64
C LYS A 44 1.06 -21.99 7.94
N GLN A 45 0.85 -20.66 7.95
CA GLN A 45 1.11 -19.81 9.11
C GLN A 45 0.15 -20.06 10.27
N PHE A 46 -0.97 -20.71 10.01
CA PHE A 46 -1.98 -21.08 11.02
C PHE A 46 -1.95 -22.55 11.39
N GLN A 47 -1.05 -23.35 10.79
CA GLN A 47 -0.96 -24.78 11.09
C GLN A 47 -0.47 -25.01 12.51
N GLY A 48 -1.20 -25.86 13.25
CA GLY A 48 -0.85 -26.21 14.63
C GLY A 48 -1.27 -25.20 15.68
N ILE A 49 -1.89 -24.06 15.29
CA ILE A 49 -2.45 -23.09 16.22
C ILE A 49 -3.92 -23.41 16.44
N ALA A 50 -4.31 -23.65 17.70
CA ALA A 50 -5.70 -23.88 18.05
C ALA A 50 -6.53 -22.58 17.87
N GLU A 51 -7.82 -22.71 17.55
CA GLU A 51 -8.68 -21.55 17.26
C GLU A 51 -8.82 -20.62 18.47
N GLU A 52 -8.80 -21.20 19.67
CA GLU A 52 -8.84 -20.47 20.94
C GLU A 52 -7.59 -19.65 21.20
N ASP A 53 -6.44 -20.05 20.66
CA ASP A 53 -5.16 -19.37 20.83
C ASP A 53 -4.97 -18.20 19.86
N LEU A 54 -5.86 -18.09 18.86
CA LEU A 54 -5.82 -16.99 17.91
C LEU A 54 -6.38 -15.69 18.51
N THR A 55 -5.65 -14.62 18.38
CA THR A 55 -6.17 -13.27 18.68
C THR A 55 -7.35 -12.92 17.76
N PRO A 56 -8.19 -11.93 18.12
CA PRO A 56 -9.26 -11.47 17.23
C PRO A 56 -8.78 -11.10 15.82
N ASN A 57 -7.66 -10.42 15.71
CA ASN A 57 -7.09 -10.05 14.41
C ASN A 57 -6.63 -11.27 13.61
N GLN A 58 -5.97 -12.24 14.25
CA GLN A 58 -5.57 -13.48 13.60
C GLN A 58 -6.75 -14.29 13.08
N LYS A 59 -7.86 -14.34 13.81
CA LYS A 59 -9.10 -15.00 13.34
C LYS A 59 -9.63 -14.33 12.08
N ILE A 60 -9.60 -13.00 12.06
CA ILE A 60 -9.99 -12.19 10.92
C ILE A 60 -9.10 -12.52 9.70
N GLU A 61 -7.80 -12.46 9.86
CA GLU A 61 -6.84 -12.70 8.78
C GLU A 61 -6.91 -14.15 8.27
N LYS A 62 -7.05 -15.12 9.16
CA LYS A 62 -7.28 -16.52 8.80
C LYS A 62 -8.52 -16.68 7.93
N ASN A 63 -9.60 -16.01 8.29
CA ASN A 63 -10.85 -16.09 7.52
C ASN A 63 -10.77 -15.41 6.16
N ILE A 64 -10.03 -14.32 6.04
CA ILE A 64 -9.92 -13.55 4.79
C ILE A 64 -8.89 -14.19 3.85
N TYR A 65 -7.68 -14.42 4.34
CA TYR A 65 -6.54 -14.75 3.47
C TYR A 65 -6.23 -16.25 3.41
N ALA A 66 -6.17 -16.92 4.54
CA ALA A 66 -5.76 -18.32 4.58
C ALA A 66 -6.68 -19.28 3.81
N GLN A 67 -7.88 -18.85 3.47
CA GLN A 67 -8.84 -19.64 2.69
C GLN A 67 -8.72 -19.41 1.18
N SER A 68 -8.06 -18.35 0.74
CA SER A 68 -8.01 -17.95 -0.67
C SER A 68 -7.20 -18.87 -1.56
N GLY A 69 -6.21 -19.57 -0.99
CA GLY A 69 -5.24 -20.37 -1.75
C GLY A 69 -4.19 -19.53 -2.49
N PHE A 70 -4.13 -18.23 -2.26
CA PHE A 70 -3.09 -17.37 -2.82
C PHE A 70 -1.72 -17.67 -2.18
N SER A 71 -0.66 -17.53 -2.97
CA SER A 71 0.73 -17.70 -2.51
C SER A 71 1.67 -16.78 -3.30
N VAL A 72 2.91 -16.67 -2.84
CA VAL A 72 3.97 -15.91 -3.54
C VAL A 72 4.15 -16.37 -5.00
N ASP A 73 3.88 -17.64 -5.28
CA ASP A 73 3.98 -18.19 -6.64
C ASP A 73 3.02 -17.53 -7.64
N GLN A 74 1.98 -16.90 -7.17
CA GLN A 74 0.97 -16.25 -8.01
C GLN A 74 1.27 -14.77 -8.30
N PHE A 75 2.32 -14.19 -7.70
CA PHE A 75 2.80 -12.89 -8.16
C PHE A 75 3.37 -13.00 -9.57
N THR A 76 3.08 -12.01 -10.39
CA THR A 76 3.58 -11.93 -11.78
C THR A 76 5.05 -11.54 -11.80
N GLY A 77 5.46 -10.68 -10.86
CA GLY A 77 6.81 -10.18 -10.70
C GLY A 77 6.96 -9.31 -9.47
N ALA A 78 8.19 -8.96 -9.13
CA ALA A 78 8.53 -7.98 -8.13
C ALA A 78 9.90 -7.35 -8.47
N ASP A 79 9.97 -6.63 -9.60
CA ASP A 79 11.19 -5.88 -9.94
C ASP A 79 11.51 -4.84 -8.89
N TYR A 80 10.47 -4.30 -8.26
CA TYR A 80 10.55 -3.37 -7.15
C TYR A 80 9.59 -3.78 -6.04
N ILE A 81 10.03 -3.66 -4.80
CA ILE A 81 9.23 -3.83 -3.59
C ILE A 81 9.31 -2.52 -2.82
N LEU A 82 8.18 -1.83 -2.65
CA LEU A 82 8.12 -0.52 -2.01
C LEU A 82 7.46 -0.63 -0.64
N LEU A 83 8.17 -0.19 0.39
CA LEU A 83 7.66 -0.16 1.75
C LEU A 83 7.31 1.26 2.18
N ASN A 84 6.08 1.41 2.68
CA ASN A 84 5.67 2.63 3.35
C ASN A 84 6.34 2.73 4.73
N HIS A 85 6.31 1.65 5.50
CA HIS A 85 7.02 1.45 6.76
C HIS A 85 7.22 -0.06 7.01
N VAL A 86 7.79 -0.44 8.15
CA VAL A 86 8.25 -1.82 8.39
C VAL A 86 7.51 -2.54 9.51
N HIS A 87 6.23 -2.29 9.70
CA HIS A 87 5.38 -3.17 10.49
C HIS A 87 5.18 -4.53 9.79
N GLY A 88 4.86 -5.55 10.57
CA GLY A 88 4.73 -6.91 10.06
C GLY A 88 3.68 -7.06 8.97
N ASP A 89 2.56 -6.35 9.08
CA ASP A 89 1.49 -6.31 8.08
C ASP A 89 1.82 -5.49 6.83
N HIS A 90 3.07 -5.01 6.70
CA HIS A 90 3.61 -4.33 5.53
C HIS A 90 4.79 -5.06 4.87
N CYS A 91 5.43 -5.99 5.57
CA CYS A 91 6.75 -6.45 5.11
C CYS A 91 7.01 -7.97 5.20
N ASN A 92 6.06 -8.78 5.65
CA ASN A 92 6.33 -10.20 5.93
C ASN A 92 6.71 -11.04 4.70
N LEU A 93 6.33 -10.62 3.50
CA LEU A 93 6.65 -11.35 2.26
C LEU A 93 7.95 -10.90 1.57
N ILE A 94 8.66 -9.91 2.10
CA ILE A 94 9.86 -9.36 1.43
C ILE A 94 10.86 -10.47 1.09
N GLY A 95 11.19 -11.31 2.06
CA GLY A 95 12.18 -12.37 1.87
C GLY A 95 11.79 -13.38 0.78
N GLU A 96 10.52 -13.82 0.79
CA GLU A 96 10.01 -14.76 -0.21
C GLU A 96 9.96 -14.13 -1.62
N LEU A 97 9.49 -12.90 -1.72
CA LEU A 97 9.44 -12.17 -3.00
C LEU A 97 10.85 -11.91 -3.54
N TRP A 98 11.77 -11.50 -2.67
CA TRP A 98 13.15 -11.27 -3.09
C TRP A 98 13.82 -12.55 -3.57
N ASN A 99 13.70 -13.64 -2.84
CA ASN A 99 14.25 -14.94 -3.23
C ASN A 99 13.72 -15.45 -4.56
N ARG A 100 12.50 -15.05 -4.93
CA ARG A 100 11.87 -15.46 -6.18
C ARG A 100 12.23 -14.56 -7.36
N PHE A 101 12.22 -13.24 -7.15
CA PHE A 101 12.27 -12.27 -8.24
C PHE A 101 13.55 -11.43 -8.26
N TYR A 102 14.32 -11.42 -7.18
CA TYR A 102 15.56 -10.66 -7.03
C TYR A 102 15.41 -9.15 -7.31
N GLY A 103 14.24 -8.60 -6.98
CA GLY A 103 13.93 -7.19 -7.18
C GLY A 103 14.63 -6.25 -6.21
N ARG A 104 14.57 -4.97 -6.48
CA ARG A 104 15.07 -3.92 -5.58
C ARG A 104 14.07 -3.62 -4.49
N ILE A 105 14.53 -3.50 -3.26
CA ILE A 105 13.71 -3.18 -2.10
C ILE A 105 13.87 -1.71 -1.76
N LEU A 106 12.80 -0.95 -1.96
CA LEU A 106 12.71 0.48 -1.73
C LEU A 106 12.13 0.69 -0.33
N VAL A 107 12.93 1.20 0.60
CA VAL A 107 12.58 1.24 2.02
C VAL A 107 13.04 2.56 2.66
N PRO A 108 12.34 3.07 3.71
CA PRO A 108 12.85 4.17 4.50
C PRO A 108 14.30 3.93 4.93
N ALA A 109 15.18 4.90 4.69
CA ALA A 109 16.63 4.72 4.85
C ALA A 109 17.04 4.24 6.24
N ASP A 110 16.36 4.74 7.28
CA ASP A 110 16.63 4.36 8.66
C ASP A 110 16.29 2.89 8.98
N CYS A 111 15.51 2.24 8.12
CA CYS A 111 15.12 0.82 8.27
C CYS A 111 15.95 -0.11 7.36
N ALA A 112 16.77 0.43 6.46
CA ALA A 112 17.41 -0.32 5.38
C ALA A 112 18.31 -1.47 5.89
N GLU A 113 19.15 -1.18 6.87
CA GLU A 113 20.09 -2.17 7.43
C GLU A 113 19.34 -3.29 8.15
N GLU A 114 18.31 -2.96 8.91
CA GLU A 114 17.52 -3.93 9.65
C GLU A 114 16.70 -4.82 8.71
N VAL A 115 16.10 -4.25 7.68
CA VAL A 115 15.40 -5.03 6.65
C VAL A 115 16.33 -6.03 5.97
N ALA A 116 17.55 -5.60 5.61
CA ALA A 116 18.55 -6.49 5.02
C ALA A 116 18.89 -7.65 5.94
N LYS A 117 19.15 -7.38 7.22
CA LYS A 117 19.51 -8.40 8.22
C LYS A 117 18.37 -9.37 8.50
N VAL A 118 17.18 -8.85 8.70
CA VAL A 118 16.02 -9.63 9.14
C VAL A 118 15.54 -10.59 8.06
N PHE A 119 15.57 -10.16 6.80
CA PHE A 119 15.13 -10.97 5.66
C PHE A 119 16.27 -11.72 4.97
N ASP A 120 17.51 -11.63 5.52
CA ASP A 120 18.72 -12.23 4.93
C ASP A 120 18.91 -11.83 3.45
N ILE A 121 18.80 -10.53 3.21
CA ILE A 121 18.88 -9.95 1.87
C ILE A 121 20.19 -9.17 1.74
N PRO A 122 20.97 -9.36 0.66
CA PRO A 122 22.15 -8.55 0.42
C PRO A 122 21.83 -7.05 0.43
N TYR A 123 22.58 -6.26 1.19
CA TYR A 123 22.35 -4.82 1.28
C TYR A 123 22.37 -4.11 -0.10
N ALA A 124 23.10 -4.68 -1.06
CA ALA A 124 23.11 -4.19 -2.43
C ALA A 124 21.75 -4.26 -3.16
N ALA A 125 20.81 -5.08 -2.67
CA ALA A 125 19.44 -5.13 -3.17
C ALA A 125 18.52 -4.08 -2.50
N ILE A 126 18.96 -3.50 -1.38
CA ILE A 126 18.22 -2.48 -0.65
C ILE A 126 18.49 -1.10 -1.26
N TYR A 127 17.44 -0.36 -1.48
CA TYR A 127 17.49 1.00 -1.99
C TYR A 127 16.91 1.96 -0.94
N PRO A 128 17.78 2.61 -0.13
CA PRO A 128 17.34 3.50 0.93
C PRO A 128 16.67 4.75 0.37
N LEU A 129 15.49 5.07 0.88
CA LEU A 129 14.71 6.24 0.51
C LEU A 129 14.78 7.31 1.60
N TYR A 130 14.85 8.57 1.18
CA TYR A 130 14.82 9.73 2.07
C TYR A 130 13.67 10.66 1.70
N PRO A 131 12.95 11.22 2.68
CA PRO A 131 11.88 12.18 2.40
C PRO A 131 12.42 13.44 1.75
N GLY A 132 11.62 14.05 0.87
CA GLY A 132 12.01 15.23 0.09
C GLY A 132 12.78 14.92 -1.19
N ASN A 133 13.18 13.66 -1.41
CA ASN A 133 13.91 13.27 -2.61
C ASN A 133 12.99 12.72 -3.70
N THR A 134 13.49 12.80 -4.93
CA THR A 134 12.90 12.18 -6.12
C THR A 134 13.88 11.16 -6.69
N TYR A 135 13.38 9.96 -6.95
CA TYR A 135 14.15 8.85 -7.50
C TYR A 135 13.62 8.48 -8.88
N TYR A 136 14.54 8.21 -9.80
CA TYR A 136 14.22 7.91 -11.19
C TYR A 136 14.52 6.43 -11.48
N PHE A 137 13.49 5.68 -11.79
CA PHE A 137 13.56 4.28 -12.19
C PHE A 137 13.24 4.12 -13.68
N GLU A 138 13.42 2.91 -14.20
CA GLU A 138 13.22 2.63 -15.62
C GLU A 138 11.80 2.97 -16.08
N ASP A 139 10.77 2.61 -15.32
CA ASP A 139 9.36 2.75 -15.71
C ASP A 139 8.59 3.82 -14.94
N PHE A 140 9.16 4.35 -13.87
CA PHE A 140 8.50 5.35 -13.04
C PHE A 140 9.48 6.28 -12.32
N THR A 141 8.95 7.38 -11.86
CA THR A 141 9.60 8.28 -10.92
C THR A 141 8.91 8.15 -9.56
N LEU A 142 9.68 8.14 -8.48
CA LEU A 142 9.19 8.04 -7.12
C LEU A 142 9.54 9.32 -6.35
N LYS A 143 8.55 10.09 -5.94
CA LYS A 143 8.72 11.22 -5.01
C LYS A 143 8.37 10.75 -3.60
N VAL A 144 9.21 11.10 -2.64
CA VAL A 144 9.11 10.64 -1.26
C VAL A 144 8.72 11.81 -0.36
N TYR A 145 7.64 11.66 0.38
CA TYR A 145 7.13 12.63 1.34
C TYR A 145 7.15 12.06 2.76
N PRO A 146 7.32 12.90 3.79
CA PRO A 146 7.08 12.46 5.15
C PRO A 146 5.64 11.94 5.28
N GLY A 147 5.47 10.83 5.96
CA GLY A 147 4.18 10.29 6.34
C GLY A 147 4.02 10.31 7.85
N ALA A 148 2.88 9.84 8.32
CA ALA A 148 2.65 9.59 9.73
C ALA A 148 1.92 8.27 9.93
N HIS A 149 2.27 7.62 11.01
CA HIS A 149 1.54 6.51 11.57
C HIS A 149 0.79 6.98 12.82
N ASP A 150 0.13 6.09 13.54
CA ASP A 150 -0.54 6.42 14.81
C ASP A 150 0.49 6.78 15.91
N ASN A 151 1.08 7.95 15.82
CA ASN A 151 2.15 8.43 16.70
C ASN A 151 1.64 9.43 17.71
N ARG A 152 0.84 8.98 18.66
CA ARG A 152 0.56 9.79 19.85
C ARG A 152 1.84 10.23 20.54
N SER A 153 2.80 9.31 20.68
CA SER A 153 4.11 9.58 21.28
C SER A 153 4.94 10.60 20.50
N PHE A 154 4.82 10.68 19.19
CA PHE A 154 5.54 11.67 18.40
C PHE A 154 4.93 13.08 18.51
N ARG A 155 3.60 13.18 18.56
CA ARG A 155 2.89 14.45 18.78
C ARG A 155 3.09 15.00 20.20
N GLU A 156 3.23 14.12 21.16
CA GLU A 156 3.44 14.49 22.57
C GLU A 156 4.92 14.77 22.89
N GLY A 157 5.82 14.67 21.93
CA GLY A 157 7.25 14.90 22.12
C GLY A 157 7.93 13.83 23.00
N VAL A 158 7.23 12.74 23.28
CA VAL A 158 7.75 11.66 24.10
C VAL A 158 8.46 10.65 23.22
N PHE A 159 9.73 10.92 22.94
CA PHE A 159 10.63 9.95 22.34
C PHE A 159 11.04 8.93 23.42
N GLN A 160 10.23 7.92 23.63
CA GLN A 160 10.68 6.78 24.43
C GLN A 160 11.52 5.87 23.52
N ARG A 161 12.83 5.90 23.72
CA ARG A 161 13.67 4.80 23.25
C ARG A 161 13.15 3.54 23.93
N PRO A 162 12.74 2.51 23.17
CA PRO A 162 12.42 1.24 23.79
C PRO A 162 13.63 0.78 24.60
N SER A 163 13.41 0.46 25.85
CA SER A 163 14.47 0.00 26.75
C SER A 163 15.05 -1.36 26.34
N ASP A 164 14.34 -2.09 25.49
CA ASP A 164 14.76 -3.38 24.96
C ASP A 164 14.26 -3.52 23.51
N SER A 165 15.21 -3.71 22.59
CA SER A 165 14.89 -3.94 21.16
C SER A 165 14.03 -5.18 20.93
N ARG A 166 13.97 -6.11 21.89
CA ARG A 166 13.09 -7.28 21.83
C ARG A 166 11.63 -6.96 22.11
N THR A 167 11.34 -5.87 22.82
CA THR A 167 9.97 -5.40 23.07
C THR A 167 9.43 -4.54 21.93
N LEU A 168 10.26 -4.14 20.99
CA LEU A 168 9.86 -3.40 19.79
C LEU A 168 8.92 -4.20 18.91
N TYR A 169 8.92 -5.50 19.11
CA TYR A 169 8.12 -6.41 18.36
C TYR A 169 7.55 -7.48 19.30
N ASP A 170 6.41 -7.23 19.86
CA ASP A 170 5.75 -8.20 20.76
C ASP A 170 4.87 -9.21 20.03
N GLY A 171 4.79 -9.13 18.70
CA GLY A 171 3.92 -9.99 17.92
C GLY A 171 2.42 -9.67 18.06
N SER A 172 2.04 -8.76 18.95
CA SER A 172 0.63 -8.41 19.15
C SER A 172 0.05 -7.66 17.95
N GLU A 173 0.90 -6.89 17.27
CA GLU A 173 0.55 -6.24 16.01
C GLU A 173 0.83 -7.11 14.79
N GLY A 174 1.51 -8.22 14.95
CA GLY A 174 1.97 -9.13 13.90
C GLY A 174 1.34 -10.50 13.94
N PHE A 175 0.11 -10.63 14.40
CA PHE A 175 -0.65 -11.87 14.30
C PHE A 175 -0.06 -13.06 15.06
N GLY A 176 0.82 -12.83 16.05
CA GLY A 176 1.51 -13.88 16.79
C GLY A 176 2.47 -14.74 15.95
N LEU A 177 2.64 -14.38 14.68
CA LEU A 177 3.59 -15.04 13.79
C LEU A 177 4.95 -14.39 13.92
N PRO A 178 6.05 -15.14 13.75
CA PRO A 178 7.38 -14.55 13.76
C PRO A 178 7.45 -13.47 12.68
N CYS A 179 7.24 -12.22 13.07
CA CYS A 179 7.58 -11.15 12.19
C CYS A 179 9.09 -10.94 12.28
N PRO A 180 9.76 -11.01 11.16
CA PRO A 180 11.18 -10.84 11.13
C PRO A 180 11.60 -9.42 11.50
N CYS A 181 10.72 -8.42 11.38
CA CYS A 181 11.10 -7.04 11.60
C CYS A 181 11.02 -6.65 13.07
N ARG A 182 12.17 -6.51 13.71
CA ARG A 182 12.31 -6.12 15.12
C ARG A 182 12.15 -4.61 15.36
N LEU A 183 11.74 -3.86 14.36
CA LEU A 183 11.69 -2.42 14.44
C LEU A 183 10.41 -1.89 15.11
N GLY A 184 9.40 -2.74 15.35
CA GLY A 184 8.20 -2.44 16.13
C GLY A 184 7.75 -0.98 16.08
N PRO A 185 7.67 -0.28 17.23
CA PRO A 185 7.32 1.13 17.27
C PRO A 185 8.23 2.05 16.45
N LEU A 186 9.52 1.71 16.31
CA LEU A 186 10.43 2.47 15.44
C LEU A 186 10.07 2.30 13.98
N GLY A 187 9.53 1.15 13.57
CA GLY A 187 9.09 0.92 12.21
C GLY A 187 8.00 1.90 11.76
N SER A 188 7.13 2.33 12.68
CA SER A 188 6.09 3.32 12.39
C SER A 188 6.59 4.76 12.35
N MET A 189 7.73 5.05 12.97
CA MET A 189 8.31 6.41 12.99
C MET A 189 8.79 6.84 11.60
N PHE A 190 9.25 5.88 10.81
CA PHE A 190 9.76 6.11 9.46
C PHE A 190 8.71 5.72 8.42
N ASN A 191 7.55 6.34 8.54
CA ASN A 191 6.46 6.18 7.60
C ASN A 191 6.58 7.25 6.52
N PHE A 192 6.54 6.82 5.25
CA PHE A 192 6.63 7.72 4.12
C PHE A 192 5.39 7.63 3.24
N ASN A 193 5.03 8.74 2.63
CA ASN A 193 4.03 8.82 1.58
C ASN A 193 4.74 8.95 0.23
N TYR A 194 4.16 8.39 -0.80
CA TYR A 194 4.79 8.32 -2.11
C TYR A 194 3.88 8.85 -3.20
N ILE A 195 4.47 9.57 -4.14
CA ILE A 195 3.89 9.75 -5.47
C ILE A 195 4.72 8.92 -6.46
N ILE A 196 4.07 7.95 -7.07
CA ILE A 196 4.61 7.10 -8.11
C ILE A 196 4.10 7.67 -9.45
N GLU A 197 4.99 8.24 -10.25
CA GLU A 197 4.64 8.84 -11.54
C GLU A 197 5.15 7.97 -12.67
N THR A 198 4.25 7.44 -13.47
CA THR A 198 4.60 6.61 -14.64
C THR A 198 5.15 7.48 -15.77
N LYS A 199 5.81 6.87 -16.77
CA LYS A 199 6.37 7.60 -17.92
C LYS A 199 5.34 8.33 -18.79
N ASN A 200 4.09 7.94 -18.72
CA ASN A 200 2.97 8.62 -19.36
C ASN A 200 2.23 9.60 -18.41
N ASN A 201 2.92 10.07 -17.36
CA ASN A 201 2.45 11.05 -16.39
C ASN A 201 1.21 10.63 -15.57
N TYR A 202 0.93 9.34 -15.47
CA TYR A 202 -0.10 8.85 -14.56
C TYR A 202 0.47 8.80 -13.14
N ARG A 203 -0.16 9.49 -12.20
CA ARG A 203 0.32 9.64 -10.83
C ARG A 203 -0.51 8.82 -9.86
N ILE A 204 0.18 8.08 -9.02
CA ILE A 204 -0.41 7.28 -7.96
C ILE A 204 0.07 7.85 -6.63
N ASP A 205 -0.85 8.24 -5.76
CA ASP A 205 -0.58 8.48 -4.34
C ASP A 205 -0.66 7.14 -3.61
N PHE A 206 0.44 6.75 -2.98
CA PHE A 206 0.50 5.59 -2.10
C PHE A 206 0.86 6.05 -0.69
N SER A 207 -0.13 6.06 0.18
CA SER A 207 -0.02 6.56 1.54
C SER A 207 -0.67 5.57 2.51
N ALA A 208 0.14 4.66 3.04
CA ALA A 208 -0.29 3.55 3.87
C ALA A 208 -0.12 3.80 5.38
N GLY A 209 0.04 5.05 5.78
CA GLY A 209 -0.04 5.49 7.17
C GLY A 209 -1.43 6.04 7.50
N ARG A 210 -1.62 6.52 8.72
CA ARG A 210 -2.81 7.31 9.05
C ARG A 210 -2.76 8.65 8.35
N ASP A 211 -3.88 9.01 7.75
CA ASP A 211 -4.03 10.31 7.14
C ASP A 211 -4.42 11.33 8.20
N TYR A 212 -3.51 12.24 8.40
CA TYR A 212 -3.79 13.50 9.06
C TYR A 212 -3.87 14.58 8.00
N GLU A 213 -4.71 15.56 8.23
CA GLU A 213 -4.90 16.69 7.34
C GLU A 213 -3.55 17.32 6.90
N GLU A 214 -2.62 17.43 7.83
CA GLU A 214 -1.25 17.94 7.60
C GLU A 214 -0.46 17.14 6.54
N HIS A 215 -0.70 15.82 6.43
CA HIS A 215 -0.01 14.96 5.47
C HIS A 215 -0.64 14.98 4.10
N CYS A 216 -1.93 15.24 4.02
CA CYS A 216 -2.59 15.45 2.75
C CYS A 216 -2.04 16.71 2.05
N HIS A 217 -1.67 17.75 2.81
CA HIS A 217 -1.11 18.98 2.23
C HIS A 217 0.20 18.76 1.47
N HIS A 218 1.03 17.81 1.86
CA HIS A 218 2.30 17.56 1.17
C HIS A 218 2.11 16.98 -0.23
N VAL A 219 1.09 16.16 -0.43
CA VAL A 219 0.86 15.46 -1.70
C VAL A 219 -0.29 16.03 -2.53
N GLN A 220 -1.12 16.90 -1.97
CA GLN A 220 -2.28 17.48 -2.67
C GLN A 220 -1.88 18.28 -3.93
N ASN A 221 -0.74 18.96 -3.91
CA ASN A 221 -0.24 19.72 -5.06
C ASN A 221 0.21 18.82 -6.22
N GLU A 222 0.44 17.54 -5.96
CA GLU A 222 0.82 16.55 -6.96
C GLU A 222 -0.35 16.11 -7.83
N LYS A 223 -1.58 16.30 -7.37
CA LYS A 223 -2.84 15.95 -8.06
C LYS A 223 -2.79 14.53 -8.63
N PRO A 224 -2.77 13.49 -7.79
CA PRO A 224 -2.68 12.12 -8.25
C PRO A 224 -3.93 11.74 -9.07
N ASN A 225 -3.73 10.90 -10.08
CA ASN A 225 -4.86 10.31 -10.80
C ASN A 225 -5.51 9.20 -9.97
N LEU A 226 -4.69 8.42 -9.26
CA LEU A 226 -5.10 7.34 -8.38
C LEU A 226 -4.64 7.60 -6.96
N MET A 227 -5.56 7.54 -6.01
CA MET A 227 -5.33 7.60 -4.58
C MET A 227 -5.41 6.19 -3.99
N LEU A 228 -4.31 5.72 -3.39
CA LEU A 228 -4.26 4.52 -2.57
C LEU A 228 -4.07 4.96 -1.11
N ARG A 229 -5.14 4.96 -0.33
CA ARG A 229 -5.11 5.46 1.05
C ARG A 229 -5.88 4.60 2.02
N HIS A 230 -5.50 4.71 3.27
CA HIS A 230 -6.16 4.01 4.35
C HIS A 230 -7.66 4.30 4.38
N ARG A 231 -8.42 3.22 4.47
CA ARG A 231 -9.83 3.23 4.86
C ARG A 231 -9.91 2.58 6.24
N ILE A 232 -9.61 3.32 7.27
CA ILE A 232 -9.76 2.84 8.64
C ILE A 232 -11.25 2.86 9.04
N ARG A 233 -11.61 1.98 9.97
CA ARG A 233 -13.01 1.78 10.40
C ARG A 233 -13.70 3.06 10.90
N SER A 234 -12.94 4.02 11.43
CA SER A 234 -13.47 5.29 11.92
C SER A 234 -13.78 6.32 10.82
N TYR A 235 -13.37 6.07 9.57
CA TYR A 235 -13.63 7.01 8.49
C TYR A 235 -15.04 6.81 7.95
N SER A 236 -15.88 7.85 8.07
CA SER A 236 -17.18 7.87 7.42
C SER A 236 -17.03 7.99 5.90
N PRO A 237 -18.07 7.68 5.12
CA PRO A 237 -18.07 7.96 3.69
C PRO A 237 -17.79 9.42 3.34
N GLU A 238 -18.25 10.36 4.17
CA GLU A 238 -17.97 11.79 4.03
C GLU A 238 -16.48 12.09 4.17
N THR A 239 -15.84 11.54 5.24
CA THR A 239 -14.40 11.72 5.47
C THR A 239 -13.58 11.20 4.30
N PHE A 240 -13.94 10.05 3.74
CA PHE A 240 -13.20 9.49 2.60
C PHE A 240 -13.43 10.31 1.32
N ALA A 241 -14.66 10.84 1.11
CA ALA A 241 -14.94 11.75 0.01
C ALA A 241 -14.16 13.07 0.13
N ASP A 242 -14.07 13.63 1.35
CA ASP A 242 -13.28 14.83 1.63
C ASP A 242 -11.79 14.62 1.28
N MET A 243 -11.23 13.46 1.60
CA MET A 243 -9.85 13.10 1.24
C MET A 243 -9.66 13.06 -0.27
N ILE A 244 -10.60 12.45 -1.02
CA ILE A 244 -10.55 12.40 -2.49
C ILE A 244 -10.56 13.80 -3.08
N GLU A 245 -11.43 14.68 -2.60
CA GLU A 245 -11.53 16.06 -3.06
C GLU A 245 -10.29 16.87 -2.73
N GLN A 246 -9.78 16.74 -1.50
CA GLN A 246 -8.56 17.43 -1.05
C GLN A 246 -7.36 17.05 -1.91
N MET A 247 -7.24 15.77 -2.26
CA MET A 247 -6.16 15.27 -3.10
C MET A 247 -6.35 15.60 -4.58
N GLY A 248 -7.58 15.90 -4.99
CA GLY A 248 -7.94 16.07 -6.41
C GLY A 248 -7.79 14.79 -7.22
N ALA A 249 -7.93 13.64 -6.58
CA ALA A 249 -7.80 12.34 -7.23
C ALA A 249 -8.99 12.04 -8.13
N GLN A 250 -8.75 11.35 -9.24
CA GLN A 250 -9.80 10.90 -10.15
C GLN A 250 -10.37 9.55 -9.75
N LEU A 251 -9.52 8.71 -9.17
CA LEU A 251 -9.84 7.36 -8.72
C LEU A 251 -9.28 7.13 -7.32
N ALA A 252 -10.03 6.44 -6.47
CA ALA A 252 -9.57 6.07 -5.14
C ALA A 252 -9.82 4.59 -4.86
N LEU A 253 -8.81 3.92 -4.34
CA LEU A 253 -8.87 2.56 -3.84
C LEU A 253 -8.41 2.54 -2.38
N PRO A 254 -9.04 1.71 -1.54
CA PRO A 254 -8.70 1.64 -0.14
C PRO A 254 -7.43 0.84 0.12
N LEU A 255 -6.71 1.24 1.15
CA LEU A 255 -5.74 0.44 1.87
C LEU A 255 -6.31 0.09 3.25
N HIS A 256 -5.78 -0.96 3.88
CA HIS A 256 -6.09 -1.36 5.26
C HIS A 256 -7.60 -1.53 5.57
N HIS A 257 -8.37 -1.91 4.57
CA HIS A 257 -9.83 -2.07 4.69
C HIS A 257 -10.27 -3.50 5.07
N ASN A 258 -9.31 -4.40 5.19
CA ASN A 258 -9.53 -5.80 5.60
C ASN A 258 -10.22 -5.90 6.97
N ASN A 259 -9.87 -5.05 7.93
CA ASN A 259 -10.51 -5.04 9.24
C ASN A 259 -12.00 -4.67 9.19
N ALA A 260 -12.38 -3.75 8.32
CA ALA A 260 -13.78 -3.40 8.09
C ALA A 260 -14.54 -4.57 7.44
N GLN A 261 -13.94 -5.16 6.41
CA GLN A 261 -14.49 -6.34 5.74
C GLN A 261 -14.71 -7.50 6.72
N ALA A 262 -13.74 -7.75 7.59
CA ALA A 262 -13.79 -8.80 8.59
C ALA A 262 -14.83 -8.56 9.68
N SER A 263 -15.12 -7.30 10.01
CA SER A 263 -16.20 -6.96 10.94
C SER A 263 -17.60 -7.08 10.31
N GLY A 264 -17.69 -7.54 9.07
CA GLY A 264 -18.96 -7.71 8.36
C GLY A 264 -19.50 -6.43 7.73
N GLU A 265 -18.68 -5.37 7.63
CA GLU A 265 -19.09 -4.14 6.96
C GLU A 265 -19.26 -4.38 5.45
N ASP A 266 -20.36 -3.91 4.89
CA ASP A 266 -20.55 -3.90 3.44
C ASP A 266 -19.74 -2.75 2.80
N LEU A 267 -18.52 -3.07 2.39
CA LEU A 267 -17.64 -2.11 1.76
C LEU A 267 -18.16 -1.61 0.40
N ASN A 268 -18.95 -2.41 -0.31
CA ASN A 268 -19.55 -1.95 -1.55
C ASN A 268 -20.60 -0.88 -1.27
N ALA A 269 -21.44 -1.08 -0.25
CA ALA A 269 -22.40 -0.06 0.21
C ALA A 269 -21.67 1.21 0.68
N TYR A 270 -20.56 1.06 1.41
CA TYR A 270 -19.73 2.19 1.84
C TYR A 270 -19.22 3.01 0.65
N PHE A 271 -18.58 2.39 -0.33
CA PHE A 271 -18.05 3.12 -1.50
C PHE A 271 -19.14 3.65 -2.42
N ASN A 272 -20.31 3.02 -2.46
CA ASN A 272 -21.48 3.60 -3.15
C ASN A 272 -21.92 4.90 -2.48
N GLN A 273 -21.90 4.99 -1.14
CA GLN A 273 -22.18 6.23 -0.42
C GLN A 273 -21.11 7.30 -0.70
N VAL A 274 -19.82 6.96 -0.69
CA VAL A 274 -18.74 7.87 -1.08
C VAL A 274 -19.00 8.46 -2.47
N ASN A 275 -19.30 7.61 -3.45
CA ASN A 275 -19.57 8.02 -4.82
C ASN A 275 -20.82 8.91 -4.94
N GLU A 276 -21.85 8.65 -4.16
CA GLU A 276 -23.05 9.49 -4.12
C GLU A 276 -22.77 10.88 -3.53
N ILE A 277 -21.91 10.95 -2.51
CA ILE A 277 -21.45 12.22 -1.93
C ILE A 277 -20.68 13.03 -2.95
N LEU A 278 -19.68 12.41 -3.61
CA LEU A 278 -18.89 13.05 -4.66
C LEU A 278 -19.79 13.56 -5.79
N ARG A 279 -20.73 12.74 -6.27
CA ARG A 279 -21.66 13.11 -7.32
C ARG A 279 -22.53 14.32 -6.92
N ARG A 280 -23.08 14.36 -5.69
CA ARG A 280 -23.85 15.50 -5.18
C ARG A 280 -23.05 16.79 -5.10
N ARG A 281 -21.74 16.67 -4.88
CA ARG A 281 -20.82 17.81 -4.85
C ARG A 281 -20.30 18.21 -6.25
N GLY A 282 -20.75 17.52 -7.30
CA GLY A 282 -20.29 17.78 -8.68
C GLY A 282 -18.89 17.27 -8.97
N ASN A 283 -18.35 16.40 -8.12
CA ASN A 283 -17.02 15.81 -8.30
C ASN A 283 -17.12 14.52 -9.13
N PRO A 284 -16.40 14.41 -10.28
CA PRO A 284 -16.46 13.24 -11.16
C PRO A 284 -15.66 12.04 -10.65
N ALA A 285 -14.87 12.20 -9.58
CA ALA A 285 -14.04 11.14 -9.03
C ALA A 285 -14.87 9.90 -8.64
N ARG A 286 -14.20 8.75 -8.60
CA ARG A 286 -14.82 7.47 -8.22
C ARG A 286 -13.95 6.74 -7.19
N ALA A 287 -14.64 6.06 -6.28
CA ALA A 287 -14.02 5.13 -5.35
C ALA A 287 -14.70 3.76 -5.47
N PHE A 288 -13.94 2.68 -5.32
CA PHE A 288 -14.52 1.34 -5.28
C PHE A 288 -13.71 0.38 -4.41
N ASN A 289 -14.36 -0.69 -3.99
CA ASN A 289 -13.75 -1.79 -3.28
C ASN A 289 -13.16 -2.79 -4.29
N PRO A 290 -11.83 -2.92 -4.38
CA PRO A 290 -11.22 -3.86 -5.31
C PRO A 290 -11.47 -5.30 -4.87
N LYS A 291 -11.82 -6.17 -5.82
CA LYS A 291 -11.90 -7.61 -5.56
C LYS A 291 -10.49 -8.17 -5.37
N PRO A 292 -10.24 -8.99 -4.35
CA PRO A 292 -8.94 -9.60 -4.13
C PRO A 292 -8.49 -10.38 -5.37
N TYR A 293 -7.19 -10.27 -5.69
CA TYR A 293 -6.51 -10.99 -6.79
C TYR A 293 -7.02 -10.70 -8.20
N HIS A 294 -8.01 -9.81 -8.36
CA HIS A 294 -8.55 -9.44 -9.66
C HIS A 294 -7.71 -8.32 -10.29
N TRP A 295 -7.32 -8.50 -11.55
CA TRP A 295 -6.60 -7.49 -12.31
C TRP A 295 -7.53 -6.41 -12.82
N TYR A 296 -7.16 -5.17 -12.55
CA TYR A 296 -7.75 -3.96 -13.11
C TYR A 296 -6.75 -3.34 -14.07
N GLN A 297 -7.23 -2.95 -15.23
CA GLN A 297 -6.43 -2.23 -16.22
C GLN A 297 -6.91 -0.77 -16.25
N ILE A 298 -5.99 0.15 -16.02
CA ILE A 298 -6.28 1.57 -16.05
C ILE A 298 -5.83 2.13 -17.38
N HIS A 299 -6.73 2.83 -18.04
CA HIS A 299 -6.50 3.52 -19.29
C HIS A 299 -6.65 5.03 -19.09
N THR A 300 -5.77 5.81 -19.74
CA THR A 300 -5.97 7.25 -19.93
C THR A 300 -6.53 7.44 -21.34
N SER A 301 -7.68 8.08 -21.47
CA SER A 301 -8.26 8.40 -22.76
C SER A 301 -8.30 9.91 -22.96
N ILE A 302 -7.93 10.35 -24.16
CA ILE A 302 -8.22 11.71 -24.62
C ILE A 302 -9.49 11.58 -25.47
N VAL A 303 -10.56 12.23 -25.03
CA VAL A 303 -11.80 12.35 -25.82
C VAL A 303 -11.78 13.73 -26.44
N SER A 304 -11.73 13.80 -27.78
CA SER A 304 -12.00 15.05 -28.50
C SER A 304 -13.51 15.24 -28.61
N GLU A 305 -14.02 16.36 -28.18
CA GLU A 305 -15.39 16.79 -28.43
C GLU A 305 -15.59 17.26 -29.88
#